data_3b203a551d5104fe0cd590f6ced3ac67
#
_entry.id   3b203a551d5104fe0cd590f6ced3ac67
#
_cell.length_a   1.000
_cell.length_b   1.000
_cell.length_c   1.000
_cell.angle_alpha   90.00
_cell.angle_beta   90.00
_cell.angle_gamma   90.00
#
_symmetry.space_group_name_H-M   'P 1'
#
loop_
_entity.id
_entity.type
_entity.pdbx_description
1 polymer ?
#
loop_
_entity_poly.entity_id
_entity_poly.type
_entity_poly.pdbx_seq_one_letter_code
_entity_poly.pdbx_strand_id
1 'polypeptide(L)'
;METEAVDVAVAVARKLCSELIAAEPLGEITGLVSDCFSHLVSTPHLVVRINDALYEAARAQIERQATQSGFEGRLVILAEPSIASGDCRIEWADGGVVLERAAIEAKISELVGRYMASRDQAGRP
;
A
#
# COMPACT_ATOMS: atom_id res chain seq x y z
N MET A 1 -24.85 -17.45 9.78
CA MET A 1 -24.95 -16.70 11.00
C MET A 1 -23.66 -15.97 11.28
N GLU A 2 -22.75 -16.45 12.10
CA GLU A 2 -21.50 -15.74 12.33
C GLU A 2 -20.67 -15.60 11.03
N THR A 3 -20.61 -16.66 10.22
CA THR A 3 -19.93 -16.66 8.93
C THR A 3 -20.52 -15.61 7.99
N GLU A 4 -21.84 -15.52 7.92
CA GLU A 4 -22.53 -14.54 7.08
C GLU A 4 -22.24 -13.13 7.54
N ALA A 5 -22.22 -12.88 8.85
CA ALA A 5 -21.90 -11.57 9.40
C ALA A 5 -20.48 -11.14 9.05
N VAL A 6 -19.52 -12.06 9.13
CA VAL A 6 -18.13 -11.78 8.76
C VAL A 6 -18.03 -11.51 7.25
N ASP A 7 -18.70 -12.30 6.42
CA ASP A 7 -18.69 -12.09 4.96
C ASP A 7 -19.24 -10.73 4.58
N VAL A 8 -20.34 -10.30 5.20
CA VAL A 8 -20.91 -8.98 4.97
C VAL A 8 -19.95 -7.89 5.42
N ALA A 9 -19.35 -8.03 6.60
CA ALA A 9 -18.40 -7.04 7.12
C ALA A 9 -17.19 -6.88 6.20
N VAL A 10 -16.64 -7.99 5.72
CA VAL A 10 -15.50 -7.98 4.79
C VAL A 10 -15.89 -7.33 3.46
N ALA A 11 -17.07 -7.66 2.92
CA ALA A 11 -17.55 -7.09 1.68
C ALA A 11 -17.73 -5.57 1.80
N VAL A 12 -18.30 -5.09 2.90
CA VAL A 12 -18.47 -3.65 3.17
C VAL A 12 -17.12 -2.97 3.29
N ALA A 13 -16.19 -3.54 4.05
CA ALA A 13 -14.85 -2.98 4.22
C ALA A 13 -14.12 -2.87 2.88
N ARG A 14 -14.19 -3.89 2.03
CA ARG A 14 -13.59 -3.87 0.70
C ARG A 14 -14.18 -2.79 -0.18
N LYS A 15 -15.50 -2.63 -0.16
CA LYS A 15 -16.17 -1.60 -0.94
C LYS A 15 -15.73 -0.21 -0.50
N LEU A 16 -15.70 0.05 0.80
CA LEU A 16 -15.25 1.33 1.35
C LEU A 16 -13.79 1.60 1.02
N CYS A 17 -12.91 0.63 1.19
CA CYS A 17 -11.51 0.79 0.86
C CYS A 17 -11.31 1.06 -0.63
N SER A 18 -12.04 0.37 -1.50
CA SER A 18 -12.01 0.61 -2.95
C SER A 18 -12.35 2.04 -3.29
N GLU A 19 -13.40 2.57 -2.69
CA GLU A 19 -13.86 3.94 -2.96
C GLU A 19 -12.90 4.98 -2.41
N LEU A 20 -12.34 4.74 -1.22
CA LEU A 20 -11.34 5.64 -0.63
C LEU A 20 -10.07 5.70 -1.46
N ILE A 21 -9.57 4.56 -1.92
CA ILE A 21 -8.37 4.51 -2.77
C ILE A 21 -8.64 5.18 -4.12
N ALA A 22 -9.82 4.97 -4.70
CA ALA A 22 -10.18 5.63 -5.96
C ALA A 22 -10.28 7.15 -5.80
N ALA A 23 -10.79 7.62 -4.66
CA ALA A 23 -10.92 9.05 -4.37
C ALA A 23 -9.56 9.70 -4.08
N GLU A 24 -8.69 9.01 -3.35
CA GLU A 24 -7.38 9.52 -2.93
C GLU A 24 -6.28 8.47 -3.14
N PRO A 25 -5.89 8.21 -4.40
CA PRO A 25 -4.92 7.13 -4.67
C PRO A 25 -3.52 7.40 -4.12
N LEU A 26 -3.20 8.65 -3.77
CA LEU A 26 -1.89 8.98 -3.19
C LEU A 26 -1.83 8.76 -1.67
N GLY A 27 -2.97 8.58 -1.00
CA GLY A 27 -2.99 8.49 0.47
C GLY A 27 -2.13 7.36 1.03
N GLU A 28 -2.31 6.15 0.50
CA GLU A 28 -1.50 5.00 0.92
C GLU A 28 -0.05 5.13 0.51
N ILE A 29 0.20 5.64 -0.68
CA ILE A 29 1.55 5.83 -1.21
C ILE A 29 2.33 6.80 -0.34
N THR A 30 1.76 7.96 -0.03
CA THR A 30 2.43 8.97 0.79
C THR A 30 2.62 8.52 2.22
N GLY A 31 1.68 7.74 2.76
CA GLY A 31 1.85 7.12 4.08
C GLY A 31 3.03 6.15 4.12
N LEU A 32 3.14 5.29 3.12
CA LEU A 32 4.25 4.34 3.01
C LEU A 32 5.58 5.07 2.82
N VAL A 33 5.61 6.09 1.97
CA VAL A 33 6.81 6.91 1.75
C VAL A 33 7.25 7.61 3.03
N SER A 34 6.31 8.13 3.80
CA SER A 34 6.59 8.75 5.10
C SER A 34 7.28 7.76 6.05
N ASP A 35 6.77 6.53 6.13
CA ASP A 35 7.38 5.49 6.95
C ASP A 35 8.79 5.14 6.47
N CYS A 36 9.00 5.08 5.16
CA CYS A 36 10.32 4.83 4.59
C CYS A 36 11.31 5.94 4.97
N PHE A 37 10.92 7.20 4.87
CA PHE A 37 11.79 8.32 5.25
C PHE A 37 12.16 8.28 6.73
N SER A 38 11.25 7.83 7.59
CA SER A 38 11.54 7.71 9.03
C SER A 38 12.63 6.70 9.32
N HIS A 39 12.77 5.66 8.51
CA HIS A 39 13.70 4.55 8.74
C HIS A 39 14.92 4.57 7.83
N LEU A 40 14.88 5.32 6.72
CA LEU A 40 15.91 5.29 5.67
C LEU A 40 16.60 6.65 5.49
N VAL A 41 16.72 7.43 6.55
CA VAL A 41 17.29 8.79 6.48
C VAL A 41 18.73 8.80 5.96
N SER A 42 19.51 7.78 6.29
CA SER A 42 20.90 7.68 5.88
C SER A 42 21.11 6.92 4.57
N THR A 43 20.04 6.48 3.92
CA THR A 43 20.14 5.77 2.63
C THR A 43 20.62 6.73 1.54
N PRO A 44 21.62 6.32 0.70
CA PRO A 44 22.19 7.23 -0.29
C PRO A 44 21.23 7.57 -1.44
N HIS A 45 20.31 6.67 -1.79
CA HIS A 45 19.30 6.95 -2.81
C HIS A 45 18.04 6.13 -2.57
N LEU A 46 16.92 6.67 -3.03
CA LEU A 46 15.61 6.04 -2.93
C LEU A 46 14.89 6.22 -4.27
N VAL A 47 14.35 5.13 -4.81
CA VAL A 47 13.59 5.15 -6.06
C VAL A 47 12.13 4.82 -5.75
N VAL A 48 11.22 5.67 -6.19
CA VAL A 48 9.77 5.48 -6.04
C VAL A 48 9.16 5.33 -7.42
N ARG A 49 8.51 4.19 -7.68
CA ARG A 49 7.83 3.91 -8.95
C ARG A 49 6.33 3.96 -8.75
N ILE A 50 5.63 4.73 -9.56
CA ILE A 50 4.20 4.96 -9.44
C ILE A 50 3.55 4.98 -10.82
N ASN A 51 2.21 4.93 -10.84
CA ASN A 51 1.46 5.09 -12.08
C ASN A 51 1.74 6.47 -12.70
N ASP A 52 1.88 6.52 -14.01
CA ASP A 52 2.20 7.74 -14.74
C ASP A 52 1.13 8.84 -14.60
N ALA A 53 -0.14 8.47 -14.44
CA ALA A 53 -1.20 9.45 -14.24
C ALA A 53 -1.07 10.19 -12.90
N LEU A 54 -0.41 9.60 -11.90
CA LEU A 54 -0.22 10.19 -10.58
C LEU A 54 1.14 10.89 -10.43
N TYR A 55 1.99 10.82 -11.42
CA TYR A 55 3.39 11.24 -11.32
C TYR A 55 3.56 12.68 -10.85
N GLU A 56 2.88 13.63 -11.48
CA GLU A 56 3.08 15.05 -11.14
C GLU A 56 2.65 15.38 -9.71
N ALA A 57 1.47 14.90 -9.30
CA ALA A 57 0.97 15.14 -7.96
C ALA A 57 1.82 14.42 -6.91
N ALA A 58 2.22 13.19 -7.18
CA ALA A 58 3.04 12.40 -6.27
C ALA A 58 4.44 13.01 -6.13
N ARG A 59 5.04 13.44 -7.22
CA ARG A 59 6.36 14.06 -7.22
C ARG A 59 6.41 15.28 -6.29
N ALA A 60 5.46 16.19 -6.45
CA ALA A 60 5.41 17.39 -5.61
C ALA A 60 5.30 17.05 -4.14
N GLN A 61 4.44 16.09 -3.79
CA GLN A 61 4.19 15.71 -2.41
C GLN A 61 5.35 14.93 -1.80
N ILE A 62 5.92 13.98 -2.53
CA ILE A 62 7.04 13.17 -2.04
C ILE A 62 8.31 14.01 -1.87
N GLU A 63 8.59 14.92 -2.80
CA GLU A 63 9.72 15.84 -2.67
C GLU A 63 9.58 16.71 -1.40
N ARG A 64 8.38 17.17 -1.10
CA ARG A 64 8.10 17.91 0.13
C ARG A 64 8.34 17.06 1.37
N GLN A 65 7.87 15.82 1.37
CA GLN A 65 8.08 14.89 2.48
C GLN A 65 9.57 14.61 2.71
N ALA A 66 10.34 14.44 1.63
CA ALA A 66 11.77 14.22 1.72
C ALA A 66 12.48 15.40 2.42
N THR A 67 12.14 16.62 2.02
CA THR A 67 12.69 17.83 2.62
C THR A 67 12.32 17.93 4.10
N GLN A 68 11.07 17.70 4.43
CA GLN A 68 10.57 17.79 5.81
C GLN A 68 11.20 16.72 6.72
N SER A 69 11.51 15.55 6.17
CA SER A 69 12.09 14.43 6.91
C SER A 69 13.61 14.53 7.06
N GLY A 70 14.24 15.51 6.41
CA GLY A 70 15.70 15.65 6.43
C GLY A 70 16.43 14.63 5.58
N PHE A 71 15.77 14.05 4.57
CA PHE A 71 16.41 13.09 3.66
C PHE A 71 17.43 13.82 2.79
N GLU A 72 18.70 13.44 2.91
CA GLU A 72 19.81 14.06 2.20
C GLU A 72 20.27 13.27 0.99
N GLY A 73 19.74 12.07 0.80
CA GLY A 73 20.08 11.21 -0.32
C GLY A 73 19.45 11.68 -1.62
N ARG A 74 19.70 10.92 -2.68
CA ARG A 74 19.10 11.17 -3.98
C ARG A 74 17.72 10.51 -4.05
N LEU A 75 16.71 11.29 -4.36
CA LEU A 75 15.34 10.82 -4.57
C LEU A 75 15.05 10.78 -6.07
N VAL A 76 14.62 9.63 -6.56
CA VAL A 76 14.22 9.44 -7.95
C VAL A 76 12.78 8.95 -7.98
N ILE A 77 11.90 9.64 -8.69
CA ILE A 77 10.50 9.24 -8.84
C ILE A 77 10.28 8.90 -10.31
N LEU A 78 9.84 7.68 -10.58
CA LEU A 78 9.65 7.17 -11.93
C LEU A 78 8.18 6.87 -12.19
N ALA A 79 7.73 7.27 -13.38
CA ALA A 79 6.37 6.99 -13.85
C ALA A 79 6.38 5.66 -14.61
N GLU A 80 5.50 4.74 -14.22
CA GLU A 80 5.36 3.45 -14.89
C GLU A 80 3.89 3.14 -15.16
N PRO A 81 3.48 3.08 -16.44
CA PRO A 81 2.09 2.78 -16.79
C PRO A 81 1.61 1.40 -16.31
N SER A 82 2.55 0.44 -16.14
CA SER A 82 2.23 -0.91 -15.69
C SER A 82 1.85 -1.00 -14.22
N ILE A 83 2.16 0.03 -13.43
CA ILE A 83 1.78 0.06 -12.02
C ILE A 83 0.36 0.61 -11.91
N ALA A 84 -0.52 -0.10 -11.19
CA ALA A 84 -1.90 0.33 -11.02
C ALA A 84 -1.98 1.62 -10.18
N SER A 85 -3.01 2.42 -10.43
CA SER A 85 -3.28 3.61 -9.62
C SER A 85 -3.47 3.21 -8.15
N GLY A 86 -2.74 3.89 -7.26
CA GLY A 86 -2.75 3.57 -5.83
C GLY A 86 -1.69 2.57 -5.40
N ASP A 87 -1.03 1.90 -6.34
CA ASP A 87 0.09 0.99 -6.05
C ASP A 87 1.41 1.74 -6.19
N CYS A 88 2.47 1.22 -5.60
CA CYS A 88 3.81 1.77 -5.76
C CYS A 88 4.88 0.74 -5.45
N ARG A 89 6.09 1.05 -5.88
CA ARG A 89 7.28 0.27 -5.54
C ARG A 89 8.36 1.24 -5.07
N ILE A 90 8.91 0.98 -3.88
CA ILE A 90 9.99 1.79 -3.31
C ILE A 90 11.22 0.91 -3.21
N GLU A 91 12.32 1.37 -3.77
CA GLU A 91 13.56 0.59 -3.84
C GLU A 91 14.75 1.40 -3.30
N TRP A 92 15.65 0.72 -2.60
CA TRP A 92 16.93 1.26 -2.16
C TRP A 92 18.00 0.20 -2.38
N ALA A 93 19.28 0.50 -2.04
CA ALA A 93 20.44 -0.32 -2.46
C ALA A 93 20.32 -1.81 -2.13
N ASP A 94 19.79 -2.14 -0.96
CA ASP A 94 19.77 -3.52 -0.47
C ASP A 94 18.34 -4.01 -0.11
N GLY A 95 17.32 -3.37 -0.63
CA GLY A 95 15.97 -3.78 -0.32
C GLY A 95 14.90 -2.98 -1.05
N GLY A 96 13.67 -3.24 -0.70
CA GLY A 96 12.53 -2.54 -1.29
C GLY A 96 11.21 -2.95 -0.65
N VAL A 97 10.19 -2.19 -0.97
CA VAL A 97 8.80 -2.43 -0.54
C VAL A 97 7.90 -2.29 -1.75
N VAL A 98 6.95 -3.20 -1.90
CA VAL A 98 5.94 -3.15 -2.96
C VAL A 98 4.58 -3.02 -2.33
N LEU A 99 3.83 -2.01 -2.75
CA LEU A 99 2.42 -1.85 -2.40
C LEU A 99 1.59 -2.25 -3.62
N GLU A 100 1.04 -3.44 -3.57
CA GLU A 100 0.13 -3.96 -4.61
C GLU A 100 -1.18 -4.34 -3.96
N ARG A 101 -2.20 -3.55 -4.19
CA ARG A 101 -3.51 -3.76 -3.59
C ARG A 101 -4.09 -5.14 -3.93
N ALA A 102 -3.93 -5.60 -5.16
CA ALA A 102 -4.43 -6.91 -5.56
C ALA A 102 -3.82 -8.05 -4.73
N ALA A 103 -2.52 -7.99 -4.46
CA ALA A 103 -1.83 -8.98 -3.62
C ALA A 103 -2.30 -8.91 -2.17
N ILE A 104 -2.50 -7.70 -1.65
CA ILE A 104 -3.01 -7.50 -0.29
C ILE A 104 -4.42 -8.08 -0.16
N GLU A 105 -5.30 -7.80 -1.11
CA GLU A 105 -6.67 -8.33 -1.12
C GLU A 105 -6.69 -9.86 -1.18
N ALA A 106 -5.83 -10.45 -2.00
CA ALA A 106 -5.71 -11.91 -2.09
C ALA A 106 -5.26 -12.51 -0.75
N LYS A 107 -4.29 -11.86 -0.07
CA LYS A 107 -3.81 -12.31 1.22
C LYS A 107 -4.88 -12.19 2.30
N ILE A 108 -5.63 -11.12 2.30
CA ILE A 108 -6.75 -10.93 3.23
C ILE A 108 -7.80 -12.02 3.03
N SER A 109 -8.17 -12.33 1.78
CA SER A 109 -9.12 -13.39 1.46
C SER A 109 -8.65 -14.74 1.98
N GLU A 110 -7.36 -15.06 1.80
CA GLU A 110 -6.76 -16.29 2.30
C GLU A 110 -6.86 -16.38 3.82
N LEU A 111 -6.45 -15.30 4.51
CA LEU A 111 -6.45 -15.28 5.98
C LEU A 111 -7.85 -15.34 6.56
N VAL A 112 -8.82 -14.64 5.98
CA VAL A 112 -10.22 -14.70 6.41
C VAL A 112 -10.77 -16.09 6.19
N GLY A 113 -10.48 -16.72 5.03
CA GLY A 113 -10.89 -18.07 4.74
C GLY A 113 -10.36 -19.10 5.74
N ARG A 114 -9.09 -18.99 6.11
CA ARG A 114 -8.46 -19.85 7.13
C ARG A 114 -9.11 -19.66 8.50
N TYR A 115 -9.35 -18.42 8.88
CA TYR A 115 -9.99 -18.12 10.16
C TYR A 115 -11.39 -18.72 10.22
N MET A 116 -12.20 -18.57 9.18
CA MET A 116 -13.56 -19.11 9.16
C MET A 116 -13.55 -20.64 9.18
N ALA A 117 -12.66 -21.29 8.44
CA ALA A 117 -12.51 -22.74 8.45
C ALA A 117 -12.11 -23.25 9.84
N SER A 118 -11.20 -22.56 10.51
CA SER A 118 -10.77 -22.88 11.87
C SER A 118 -11.92 -22.76 12.87
N ARG A 119 -12.74 -21.73 12.76
CA ARG A 119 -13.91 -21.53 13.62
C ARG A 119 -14.96 -22.60 13.39
N ASP A 120 -15.24 -22.98 12.16
CA ASP A 120 -16.19 -24.03 11.83
C ASP A 120 -15.76 -25.37 12.45
N GLN A 121 -14.48 -25.71 12.35
CA GLN A 121 -13.94 -26.92 12.97
C GLN A 121 -14.00 -26.88 14.49
N ALA A 122 -13.67 -25.75 15.09
CA ALA A 122 -13.73 -25.58 16.56
C ALA A 122 -15.15 -25.64 17.08
N GLY A 123 -16.15 -25.23 16.30
CA GLY A 123 -17.55 -25.26 16.68
C GLY A 123 -18.24 -26.60 16.51
N ARG A 124 -17.57 -27.62 15.93
CA ARG A 124 -18.16 -28.96 15.77
C ARG A 124 -18.00 -29.80 17.00
N PRO A 125 -19.04 -30.55 17.38
CA PRO A 125 -18.95 -31.46 18.54
C PRO A 125 -17.99 -32.62 18.30
#